data_c91541057d70dc3a3f0104e9e60872b7
#
_entry.id   c91541057d70dc3a3f0104e9e60872b7
#
_cell.length_a   1.000
_cell.length_b   1.000
_cell.length_c   1.000
_cell.angle_alpha   90.00
_cell.angle_beta   90.00
_cell.angle_gamma   90.00
#
_symmetry.space_group_name_H-M   'P 1'
#
loop_
_entity.id
_entity.type
_entity.pdbx_description
1 polymer ?
#
loop_
_entity_poly.entity_id
_entity_poly.type
_entity_poly.pdbx_seq_one_letter_code
_entity_poly.pdbx_strand_id
1 'polypeptide(L)'
;MVTANGTLTESQQARRTRMLQAAEELAVQGGWDGVQMREVAQRAEVALGTLYRYFPSKEHLLVSVMLDEVGQLADRLSVRPR
;
A
#
# COMPACT_ATOMS: atom_id res chain seq x y z
N MET A 1 -9.66 -1.41 -19.25
CA MET A 1 -9.08 -1.65 -19.20
C MET A 1 -8.20 -1.81 -19.04
N VAL A 2 -7.79 -1.75 -19.16
CA VAL A 2 -6.98 -2.02 -19.20
C VAL A 2 -6.36 -2.46 -18.66
N THR A 3 -6.30 -2.78 -18.36
CA THR A 3 -5.66 -3.41 -17.71
C THR A 3 -4.93 -4.24 -18.42
N ALA A 4 -4.90 -4.15 -19.40
CA ALA A 4 -4.26 -4.91 -20.15
C ALA A 4 -2.95 -5.25 -19.73
N ASN A 5 -2.14 -4.71 -19.33
CA ASN A 5 -0.84 -5.05 -18.93
C ASN A 5 -0.78 -5.44 -17.50
N GLY A 6 -1.79 -6.03 -16.98
CA GLY A 6 -1.79 -6.44 -15.62
C GLY A 6 -2.14 -5.35 -14.64
N THR A 7 -2.58 -4.24 -15.13
CA THR A 7 -2.96 -3.14 -14.27
C THR A 7 -4.16 -3.54 -13.43
N LEU A 8 -4.17 -3.14 -12.19
CA LEU A 8 -5.29 -3.42 -11.31
C LEU A 8 -6.51 -2.63 -11.72
N THR A 9 -7.69 -3.17 -11.46
CA THR A 9 -8.91 -2.42 -11.66
C THR A 9 -8.98 -1.28 -10.65
N GLU A 10 -9.92 -0.39 -10.83
CA GLU A 10 -10.08 0.73 -9.90
C GLU A 10 -10.37 0.26 -8.49
N SER A 11 -11.25 -0.73 -8.34
CA SER A 11 -11.56 -1.20 -6.99
C SER A 11 -10.37 -1.94 -6.39
N GLN A 12 -9.58 -2.63 -7.20
CA GLN A 12 -8.36 -3.26 -6.69
C GLN A 12 -7.34 -2.21 -6.28
N GLN A 13 -7.23 -1.14 -7.04
CA GLN A 13 -6.34 -0.03 -6.69
C GLN A 13 -6.77 0.61 -5.37
N ALA A 14 -8.07 0.85 -5.20
CA ALA A 14 -8.56 1.42 -3.96
C ALA A 14 -8.26 0.51 -2.78
N ARG A 15 -8.42 -0.79 -2.98
CA ARG A 15 -8.13 -1.76 -1.93
C ARG A 15 -6.64 -1.77 -1.59
N ARG A 16 -5.80 -1.73 -2.61
CA ARG A 16 -4.36 -1.68 -2.41
C ARG A 16 -3.97 -0.43 -1.63
N THR A 17 -4.56 0.70 -1.99
CA THR A 17 -4.27 1.96 -1.30
C THR A 17 -4.66 1.88 0.16
N ARG A 18 -5.82 1.28 0.48
CA ARG A 18 -6.22 1.14 1.88
C ARG A 18 -5.24 0.28 2.66
N MET A 19 -4.70 -0.78 2.04
CA MET A 19 -3.72 -1.63 2.69
C MET A 19 -2.44 -0.87 3.00
N LEU A 20 -1.97 -0.06 2.04
CA LEU A 20 -0.77 0.73 2.25
C LEU A 20 -0.98 1.78 3.32
N GLN A 21 -2.13 2.43 3.33
CA GLN A 21 -2.44 3.43 4.33
C GLN A 21 -2.55 2.79 5.71
N ALA A 22 -3.16 1.62 5.80
CA ALA A 22 -3.27 0.92 7.07
C ALA A 22 -1.90 0.57 7.63
N ALA A 23 -1.01 0.10 6.78
CA ALA A 23 0.34 -0.25 7.21
C ALA A 23 1.08 1.00 7.69
N GLU A 24 0.94 2.08 6.96
CA GLU A 24 1.61 3.32 7.33
C GLU A 24 1.11 3.86 8.67
N GLU A 25 -0.20 3.81 8.89
CA GLU A 25 -0.76 4.29 10.15
C GLU A 25 -0.28 3.45 11.33
N LEU A 26 -0.21 2.15 11.13
CA LEU A 26 0.28 1.27 12.19
C LEU A 26 1.76 1.51 12.46
N ALA A 27 2.53 1.79 11.42
CA ALA A 27 3.95 2.08 11.58
C ALA A 27 4.17 3.38 12.34
N VAL A 28 3.32 4.37 12.12
CA VAL A 28 3.43 5.62 12.84
C VAL A 28 3.17 5.39 14.33
N GLN A 29 2.24 4.51 14.64
CA GLN A 29 1.89 4.26 16.03
C GLN A 29 2.94 3.45 16.77
N GLY A 30 3.48 2.42 16.15
CA GLY A 30 4.35 1.50 16.86
C GLY A 30 5.64 1.15 16.16
N GLY A 31 5.99 1.84 15.07
CA GLY A 31 7.18 1.53 14.32
C GLY A 31 6.96 0.35 13.39
N TRP A 32 7.83 0.23 12.41
CA TRP A 32 7.68 -0.83 11.42
C TRP A 32 7.82 -2.21 12.03
N ASP A 33 8.64 -2.33 13.08
CA ASP A 33 8.80 -3.63 13.73
C ASP A 33 7.50 -4.08 14.35
N GLY A 34 6.64 -3.16 14.75
CA GLY A 34 5.39 -3.51 15.38
C GLY A 34 4.24 -3.74 14.40
N VAL A 35 4.47 -3.53 13.12
CA VAL A 35 3.39 -3.73 12.15
C VAL A 35 3.18 -5.23 11.96
N GLN A 36 1.93 -5.68 12.08
CA GLN A 36 1.59 -7.07 11.89
C GLN A 36 0.58 -7.18 10.75
N MET A 37 0.78 -8.17 9.91
CA MET A 37 -0.07 -8.33 8.72
C MET A 37 -1.54 -8.47 9.10
N ARG A 38 -1.83 -9.18 10.20
CA ARG A 38 -3.22 -9.35 10.62
C ARG A 38 -3.85 -8.00 10.95
N GLU A 39 -3.11 -7.12 11.60
CA GLU A 39 -3.64 -5.81 11.96
C GLU A 39 -3.82 -4.94 10.73
N VAL A 40 -2.91 -5.05 9.77
CA VAL A 40 -3.04 -4.31 8.52
C VAL A 40 -4.32 -4.74 7.81
N ALA A 41 -4.57 -6.04 7.75
CA ALA A 41 -5.77 -6.55 7.09
C ALA A 41 -7.03 -6.04 7.77
N GLN A 42 -7.04 -6.07 9.11
CA GLN A 42 -8.20 -5.60 9.85
C GLN A 42 -8.45 -4.12 9.61
N ARG A 43 -7.40 -3.32 9.67
CA ARG A 43 -7.55 -1.88 9.49
C ARG A 43 -7.96 -1.53 8.05
N ALA A 44 -7.47 -2.29 7.09
CA ALA A 44 -7.82 -2.07 5.69
C ALA A 44 -9.17 -2.73 5.34
N GLU A 45 -9.74 -3.47 6.28
CA GLU A 45 -11.04 -4.11 6.08
C GLU A 45 -11.00 -5.13 4.96
N VAL A 46 -9.95 -5.94 4.96
CA VAL A 46 -9.84 -7.04 3.99
C VAL A 46 -9.48 -8.31 4.73
N ALA A 47 -9.70 -9.43 4.10
CA ALA A 47 -9.28 -10.71 4.66
C ALA A 47 -7.76 -10.80 4.61
N LEU A 48 -7.19 -11.51 5.56
CA LEU A 48 -5.75 -11.68 5.61
C LEU A 48 -5.21 -12.32 4.33
N GLY A 49 -5.90 -13.30 3.81
CA GLY A 49 -5.49 -13.93 2.56
C GLY A 49 -5.48 -12.96 1.39
N THR A 50 -6.43 -12.02 1.39
CA THR A 50 -6.45 -11.01 0.34
C THR A 50 -5.24 -10.09 0.46
N LEU A 51 -4.88 -9.71 1.68
CA LEU A 51 -3.69 -8.88 1.88
C LEU A 51 -2.45 -9.61 1.35
N TYR A 52 -2.31 -10.90 1.66
CA TYR A 52 -1.14 -11.65 1.21
C TYR A 52 -1.10 -11.83 -0.31
N ARG A 53 -2.25 -11.75 -0.97
CA ARG A 53 -2.22 -11.78 -2.42
C ARG A 53 -1.61 -10.53 -3.01
N TYR A 54 -1.84 -9.38 -2.38
CA TYR A 54 -1.28 -8.12 -2.86
C TYR A 54 0.17 -7.96 -2.39
N PHE A 55 0.46 -8.39 -1.17
CA PHE A 55 1.77 -8.20 -0.56
C PHE A 55 2.16 -9.49 0.12
N PRO A 56 2.94 -10.32 -0.56
CA PRO A 56 3.22 -11.68 -0.07
C PRO A 56 3.95 -11.74 1.27
N SER A 57 4.61 -10.67 1.67
CA SER A 57 5.32 -10.66 2.94
C SER A 57 5.27 -9.27 3.53
N LYS A 58 5.58 -9.17 4.81
CA LYS A 58 5.66 -7.87 5.46
C LYS A 58 6.69 -6.98 4.80
N GLU A 59 7.83 -7.56 4.44
CA GLU A 59 8.89 -6.80 3.78
C GLU A 59 8.41 -6.24 2.44
N HIS A 60 7.68 -7.03 1.70
CA HIS A 60 7.12 -6.56 0.43
C HIS A 60 6.18 -5.38 0.67
N LEU A 61 5.34 -5.49 1.71
CA LEU A 61 4.42 -4.43 2.06
C LEU A 61 5.17 -3.15 2.44
N LEU A 62 6.22 -3.28 3.27
CA LEU A 62 6.98 -2.12 3.71
C LEU A 62 7.67 -1.43 2.54
N VAL A 63 8.27 -2.21 1.65
CA VAL A 63 8.92 -1.63 0.47
C VAL A 63 7.88 -0.93 -0.39
N SER A 64 6.69 -1.52 -0.53
CA SER A 64 5.65 -0.92 -1.33
C SER A 64 5.18 0.41 -0.75
N VAL A 65 5.07 0.50 0.58
CA VAL A 65 4.73 1.76 1.22
C VAL A 65 5.79 2.81 0.95
N MET A 66 7.06 2.43 1.07
CA MET A 66 8.14 3.36 0.84
C MET A 66 8.17 3.86 -0.60
N LEU A 67 7.98 2.96 -1.54
CA LEU A 67 7.96 3.33 -2.95
C LEU A 67 6.79 4.25 -3.26
N ASP A 68 5.64 3.99 -2.63
CA ASP A 68 4.48 4.82 -2.85
C ASP A 68 4.72 6.23 -2.33
N GLU A 69 5.35 6.36 -1.17
CA GLU A 69 5.66 7.67 -0.61
C GLU A 69 6.66 8.43 -1.46
N VAL A 70 7.67 7.74 -1.97
CA VAL A 70 8.65 8.36 -2.84
C VAL A 70 7.98 8.80 -4.13
N GLY A 71 7.08 7.99 -4.65
CA GLY A 71 6.35 8.34 -5.86
C GLY A 71 5.52 9.59 -5.67
N GLN A 72 4.84 9.70 -4.52
CA GLN A 72 4.05 10.89 -4.23
C GLN A 72 4.93 12.13 -4.13
N LEU A 73 6.08 12.01 -3.50
CA LEU A 73 7.01 13.11 -3.40
C LEU A 73 7.51 13.53 -4.77
N ALA A 74 7.88 12.56 -5.59
CA ALA A 74 8.35 12.84 -6.94
C ALA A 74 7.28 13.56 -7.75
N ASP A 75 6.02 13.14 -7.60
CA ASP A 75 4.93 13.79 -8.30
C ASP A 75 4.80 15.25 -7.88
N ARG A 76 4.91 15.51 -6.58
CA ARG A 76 4.81 16.88 -6.10
C ARG A 76 5.96 17.74 -6.59
N LEU A 77 7.14 17.16 -6.66
CA LEU A 77 8.31 17.91 -7.11
C LEU A 77 8.28 18.16 -8.61
N SER A 78 7.72 17.23 -9.36
CA SER A 78 7.75 17.37 -10.79
C SER A 78 6.58 18.14 -11.32
N VAL A 79 5.60 18.38 -10.51
CA VAL A 79 4.54 19.11 -10.93
C VAL A 79 4.96 20.42 -11.09
N ARG A 80 5.38 20.87 -11.94
CA ARG A 80 5.78 22.06 -12.02
C ARG A 80 5.37 22.60 -13.09
N PRO A 81 5.04 23.45 -13.00
CA PRO A 81 4.49 24.10 -13.96
C PRO A 81 5.49 24.42 -14.86
N ARG A 82 5.37 24.51 -15.73
CA ARG A 82 6.27 24.83 -16.46
C ARG A 82 5.91 25.66 -17.18
#